data_52ae792c058321a3a15b8997b8b2f20d
#
_entry.id   52ae792c058321a3a15b8997b8b2f20d
#
_cell.length_a   1.000
_cell.length_b   1.000
_cell.length_c   1.000
_cell.angle_alpha   90.00
_cell.angle_beta   90.00
_cell.angle_gamma   90.00
#
_symmetry.space_group_name_H-M   'P 1'
#
loop_
_entity.id
_entity.type
_entity.pdbx_description
1 polymer ?
#
loop_
_entity_poly.entity_id
_entity_poly.type
_entity_poly.pdbx_seq_one_letter_code
_entity_poly.pdbx_strand_id
1 'polypeptide(L)'
;MTIDPNKHYSATLKTSRGEIVCDLFAKDAPKTVNNFVFLAKEKFYDGTLFHRVIADFMIQGGDPTGTGRGGPGYRFEDEVKNNSHKHQVGSLLMANAGPNTNGSQFFITHVATDWLNGKHTVFGQVRSGQETVNAIRQGDELISITVNEQ
;
A
#
# COMPACT_ATOMS: atom_id res chain seq x y z
N MET A 1 -0.61 15.02 12.83
CA MET A 1 -0.10 14.27 11.64
C MET A 1 1.35 13.87 11.88
N THR A 2 1.67 12.63 11.60
CA THR A 2 3.02 12.08 11.88
C THR A 2 4.06 12.46 10.82
N ILE A 3 3.62 12.69 9.59
CA ILE A 3 4.50 13.04 8.46
C ILE A 3 4.43 14.52 8.14
N ASP A 4 5.44 14.97 7.35
CA ASP A 4 5.44 16.29 6.73
C ASP A 4 5.17 16.09 5.22
N PRO A 5 4.03 16.57 4.69
CA PRO A 5 3.70 16.37 3.26
C PRO A 5 4.70 17.01 2.29
N ASN A 6 5.57 17.90 2.77
CA ASN A 6 6.59 18.55 1.93
C ASN A 6 7.90 17.77 1.87
N LYS A 7 8.02 16.68 2.61
CA LYS A 7 9.20 15.82 2.61
C LYS A 7 8.98 14.58 1.74
N HIS A 8 10.07 13.93 1.38
CA HIS A 8 10.04 12.69 0.62
C HIS A 8 10.11 11.49 1.55
N TYR A 9 9.28 10.50 1.29
CA TYR A 9 9.25 9.26 2.06
C TYR A 9 9.39 8.06 1.13
N SER A 10 10.07 7.04 1.63
CA SER A 10 10.11 5.74 0.98
C SER A 10 9.86 4.66 2.01
N ALA A 11 9.40 3.50 1.56
CA ALA A 11 9.14 2.35 2.42
C ALA A 11 9.84 1.13 1.85
N THR A 12 10.45 0.34 2.73
CA THR A 12 11.01 -0.96 2.39
C THR A 12 10.13 -2.03 3.03
N LEU A 13 9.47 -2.81 2.20
CA LEU A 13 8.64 -3.94 2.63
C LEU A 13 9.48 -5.20 2.58
N LYS A 14 9.76 -5.77 3.77
CA LYS A 14 10.48 -7.03 3.87
C LYS A 14 9.48 -8.17 3.86
N THR A 15 9.59 -9.04 2.86
CA THR A 15 8.65 -10.14 2.69
C THR A 15 9.37 -11.48 2.69
N SER A 16 8.62 -12.57 2.79
CA SER A 16 9.16 -13.92 2.69
C SER A 16 9.78 -14.25 1.32
N ARG A 17 9.59 -13.39 0.31
CA ARG A 17 10.17 -13.56 -1.05
C ARG A 17 11.27 -12.56 -1.38
N GLY A 18 11.56 -11.61 -0.48
CA GLY A 18 12.55 -10.56 -0.71
C GLY A 18 12.02 -9.19 -0.34
N GLU A 19 12.74 -8.14 -0.73
CA GLU A 19 12.41 -6.76 -0.38
C GLU A 19 11.77 -6.02 -1.54
N ILE A 20 10.82 -5.14 -1.21
CA ILE A 20 10.17 -4.25 -2.15
C ILE A 20 10.40 -2.83 -1.64
N VAL A 21 10.99 -1.95 -2.46
CA VAL A 21 11.21 -0.56 -2.09
C VAL A 21 10.25 0.32 -2.88
N CYS A 22 9.52 1.18 -2.17
CA CYS A 22 8.49 2.02 -2.76
C CYS A 22 8.71 3.48 -2.40
N ASP A 23 8.45 4.37 -3.37
CA ASP A 23 8.32 5.80 -3.09
C ASP A 23 6.88 6.06 -2.64
N LEU A 24 6.72 6.96 -1.65
CA LEU A 24 5.41 7.33 -1.13
C LEU A 24 5.08 8.77 -1.54
N PHE A 25 3.83 9.00 -1.98
CA PHE A 25 3.40 10.28 -2.54
C PHE A 25 2.73 11.15 -1.46
N ALA A 26 3.52 11.61 -0.48
CA ALA A 26 3.02 12.36 0.67
C ALA A 26 2.34 13.67 0.28
N LYS A 27 2.78 14.31 -0.80
CA LYS A 27 2.21 15.58 -1.25
C LYS A 27 0.82 15.39 -1.86
N ASP A 28 0.63 14.32 -2.62
CA ASP A 28 -0.61 14.09 -3.36
C ASP A 28 -1.64 13.27 -2.58
N ALA A 29 -1.18 12.45 -1.64
CA ALA A 29 -2.03 11.63 -0.78
C ALA A 29 -1.58 11.71 0.67
N PRO A 30 -1.60 12.92 1.29
CA PRO A 30 -1.01 13.12 2.61
C PRO A 30 -1.65 12.30 3.73
N LYS A 31 -2.96 12.16 3.74
CA LYS A 31 -3.66 11.39 4.77
C LYS A 31 -3.37 9.90 4.63
N THR A 32 -3.37 9.40 3.40
CA THR A 32 -3.10 8.00 3.10
C THR A 32 -1.67 7.64 3.47
N VAL A 33 -0.70 8.47 3.04
CA VAL A 33 0.72 8.24 3.39
C VAL A 33 0.93 8.37 4.89
N ASN A 34 0.32 9.35 5.54
CA ASN A 34 0.41 9.51 6.99
C ASN A 34 -0.10 8.25 7.70
N ASN A 35 -1.25 7.73 7.29
CA ASN A 35 -1.83 6.51 7.86
C ASN A 35 -0.88 5.32 7.67
N PHE A 36 -0.38 5.14 6.46
CA PHE A 36 0.54 4.04 6.15
C PHE A 36 1.82 4.12 6.99
N VAL A 37 2.42 5.31 7.08
CA VAL A 37 3.65 5.53 7.86
C VAL A 37 3.40 5.30 9.35
N PHE A 38 2.28 5.82 9.87
CA PHE A 38 1.91 5.64 11.27
C PHE A 38 1.75 4.15 11.60
N LEU A 39 1.00 3.41 10.80
CA LEU A 39 0.78 1.99 11.02
C LEU A 39 2.08 1.19 10.89
N ALA A 40 2.94 1.55 9.93
CA ALA A 40 4.23 0.90 9.75
C ALA A 40 5.13 1.09 10.97
N LYS A 41 5.19 2.31 11.53
CA LYS A 41 5.98 2.63 12.72
C LYS A 41 5.45 1.95 13.98
N GLU A 42 4.15 1.73 14.06
CA GLU A 42 3.50 1.00 15.16
C GLU A 42 3.61 -0.52 14.99
N LYS A 43 4.29 -0.98 13.95
CA LYS A 43 4.46 -2.40 13.62
C LYS A 43 3.14 -3.12 13.35
N PHE A 44 2.11 -2.38 12.94
CA PHE A 44 0.79 -2.91 12.64
C PHE A 44 0.83 -3.96 11.53
N TYR A 45 1.70 -3.73 10.54
CA TYR A 45 1.83 -4.61 9.38
C TYR A 45 2.75 -5.81 9.62
N ASP A 46 3.51 -5.82 10.71
CA ASP A 46 4.51 -6.88 10.95
C ASP A 46 3.82 -8.23 11.11
N GLY A 47 4.27 -9.21 10.33
CA GLY A 47 3.74 -10.58 10.37
C GLY A 47 2.38 -10.76 9.70
N THR A 48 1.87 -9.75 9.00
CA THR A 48 0.61 -9.91 8.24
C THR A 48 0.85 -10.67 6.95
N LEU A 49 -0.23 -11.19 6.36
CA LEU A 49 -0.13 -12.01 5.16
C LEU A 49 -0.66 -11.27 3.94
N PHE A 50 -0.11 -11.61 2.77
CA PHE A 50 -0.73 -11.26 1.50
C PHE A 50 -1.90 -12.21 1.29
N HIS A 51 -3.05 -11.84 1.82
CA HIS A 51 -4.22 -12.73 1.92
C HIS A 51 -4.96 -12.88 0.59
N ARG A 52 -4.66 -12.03 -0.39
CA ARG A 52 -5.28 -12.09 -1.71
C ARG A 52 -4.25 -11.76 -2.78
N VAL A 53 -3.98 -12.71 -3.66
CA VAL A 53 -3.05 -12.52 -4.78
C VAL A 53 -3.75 -12.99 -6.05
N ILE A 54 -3.86 -12.12 -7.03
CA ILE A 54 -4.47 -12.43 -8.33
C ILE A 54 -3.41 -12.22 -9.40
N ALA A 55 -3.05 -13.31 -10.10
CA ALA A 55 -2.05 -13.27 -11.15
C ALA A 55 -2.41 -12.22 -12.22
N ASP A 56 -1.39 -11.52 -12.71
CA ASP A 56 -1.53 -10.46 -13.71
C ASP A 56 -2.46 -9.31 -13.28
N PHE A 57 -2.62 -9.12 -11.97
CA PHE A 57 -3.40 -8.03 -11.41
C PHE A 57 -2.67 -7.40 -10.21
N MET A 58 -2.68 -8.06 -9.04
CA MET A 58 -2.16 -7.42 -7.82
C MET A 58 -1.88 -8.42 -6.70
N ILE A 59 -1.12 -7.93 -5.70
CA ILE A 59 -0.99 -8.58 -4.39
C ILE A 59 -1.62 -7.65 -3.35
N GLN A 60 -2.43 -8.20 -2.45
CA GLN A 60 -3.14 -7.42 -1.43
C GLN A 60 -2.80 -7.92 -0.03
N GLY A 61 -2.51 -6.98 0.85
CA GLY A 61 -2.18 -7.27 2.24
C GLY A 61 -2.59 -6.13 3.17
N GLY A 62 -2.05 -6.15 4.40
CA GLY A 62 -2.30 -5.10 5.38
C GLY A 62 -3.48 -5.36 6.31
N ASP A 63 -4.07 -6.55 6.25
CA ASP A 63 -5.13 -6.96 7.16
C ASP A 63 -4.53 -7.84 8.28
N PRO A 64 -4.53 -7.38 9.53
CA PRO A 64 -3.95 -8.17 10.62
C PRO A 64 -4.66 -9.49 10.88
N THR A 65 -5.93 -9.62 10.45
CA THR A 65 -6.68 -10.87 10.60
C THR A 65 -6.47 -11.85 9.44
N GLY A 66 -5.95 -11.37 8.30
CA GLY A 66 -5.74 -12.19 7.11
C GLY A 66 -7.01 -12.62 6.39
N THR A 67 -8.16 -12.04 6.71
CA THR A 67 -9.46 -12.44 6.14
C THR A 67 -9.97 -11.50 5.05
N GLY A 68 -9.36 -10.32 4.90
CA GLY A 68 -9.86 -9.27 4.03
C GLY A 68 -10.88 -8.36 4.70
N ARG A 69 -11.24 -8.64 5.96
CA ARG A 69 -12.25 -7.87 6.70
C ARG A 69 -11.68 -7.07 7.87
N GLY A 70 -10.42 -7.28 8.21
CA GLY A 70 -9.75 -6.58 9.30
C GLY A 70 -9.23 -5.22 8.88
N GLY A 71 -8.87 -4.41 9.87
CA GLY A 71 -8.32 -3.09 9.66
C GLY A 71 -7.91 -2.45 10.99
N PRO A 72 -7.60 -1.15 10.97
CA PRO A 72 -7.06 -0.46 12.14
C PRO A 72 -8.13 0.04 13.11
N GLY A 73 -9.41 -0.22 12.83
CA GLY A 73 -10.51 0.21 13.68
C GLY A 73 -11.10 1.57 13.30
N TYR A 74 -10.65 2.15 12.20
CA TYR A 74 -11.17 3.43 11.68
C TYR A 74 -11.18 3.41 10.16
N ARG A 75 -11.85 4.42 9.56
CA ARG A 75 -11.88 4.62 8.11
C ARG A 75 -11.60 6.08 7.80
N PHE A 76 -11.12 6.33 6.57
CA PHE A 76 -10.87 7.70 6.11
C PHE A 76 -11.17 7.82 4.62
N GLU A 77 -11.29 9.08 4.18
CA GLU A 77 -11.71 9.42 2.82
C GLU A 77 -10.65 9.12 1.77
N ASP A 78 -11.09 8.94 0.52
CA ASP A 78 -10.22 8.78 -0.64
C ASP A 78 -9.52 10.10 -0.97
N GLU A 79 -8.31 9.98 -1.51
CA GLU A 79 -7.51 11.12 -1.97
C GLU A 79 -7.24 11.00 -3.46
N VAL A 80 -8.30 11.01 -4.26
CA VAL A 80 -8.22 10.82 -5.72
C VAL A 80 -8.43 12.11 -6.50
N LYS A 81 -9.07 13.11 -5.92
CA LYS A 81 -9.52 14.31 -6.63
C LYS A 81 -8.37 15.16 -7.18
N ASN A 82 -7.32 15.39 -6.40
CA ASN A 82 -6.15 16.17 -6.81
C ASN A 82 -4.92 15.30 -6.99
N ASN A 83 -5.12 14.02 -7.18
CA ASN A 83 -4.04 13.04 -7.30
C ASN A 83 -3.82 12.76 -8.79
N SER A 84 -2.69 13.22 -9.33
CA SER A 84 -2.35 13.06 -10.74
C SER A 84 -1.69 11.73 -11.08
N HIS A 85 -1.41 10.90 -10.08
CA HIS A 85 -0.73 9.64 -10.30
C HIS A 85 -1.65 8.63 -10.97
N LYS A 86 -1.13 7.99 -12.01
CA LYS A 86 -1.86 6.96 -12.74
C LYS A 86 -1.57 5.58 -12.16
N HIS A 87 -2.49 4.67 -12.39
CA HIS A 87 -2.32 3.28 -12.00
C HIS A 87 -1.36 2.60 -12.98
N GLN A 88 -0.12 2.42 -12.56
CA GLN A 88 0.95 1.83 -13.36
C GLN A 88 1.33 0.47 -12.82
N VAL A 89 2.27 -0.21 -13.51
CA VAL A 89 2.90 -1.41 -12.95
C VAL A 89 3.59 -1.02 -11.64
N GLY A 90 3.31 -1.74 -10.57
CA GLY A 90 3.91 -1.48 -9.27
C GLY A 90 3.33 -0.29 -8.51
N SER A 91 2.13 0.17 -8.86
CA SER A 91 1.44 1.20 -8.06
C SER A 91 1.00 0.64 -6.71
N LEU A 92 1.14 1.46 -5.65
CA LEU A 92 0.56 1.18 -4.35
C LEU A 92 -0.77 1.89 -4.25
N LEU A 93 -1.82 1.12 -4.00
CA LEU A 93 -3.19 1.63 -3.90
C LEU A 93 -3.82 1.16 -2.59
N MET A 94 -4.74 1.98 -2.07
CA MET A 94 -5.53 1.57 -0.91
C MET A 94 -6.69 0.68 -1.35
N ALA A 95 -6.80 -0.48 -0.72
CA ALA A 95 -7.99 -1.31 -0.86
C ALA A 95 -9.13 -0.66 -0.06
N ASN A 96 -10.36 -0.80 -0.55
CA ASN A 96 -11.53 -0.27 0.14
C ASN A 96 -12.78 -1.13 -0.14
N ALA A 97 -13.83 -0.86 0.60
CA ALA A 97 -15.13 -1.54 0.46
C ALA A 97 -16.17 -0.57 -0.14
N GLY A 98 -15.74 0.38 -0.95
CA GLY A 98 -16.54 1.44 -1.54
C GLY A 98 -15.92 2.80 -1.25
N PRO A 99 -16.57 3.91 -1.66
CA PRO A 99 -16.03 5.25 -1.45
C PRO A 99 -15.77 5.55 0.01
N ASN A 100 -14.61 6.18 0.30
CA ASN A 100 -14.25 6.71 1.63
C ASN A 100 -14.24 5.67 2.74
N THR A 101 -13.77 4.45 2.44
CA THR A 101 -13.69 3.35 3.41
C THR A 101 -12.25 2.83 3.57
N ASN A 102 -11.25 3.70 3.41
CA ASN A 102 -9.85 3.31 3.55
C ASN A 102 -9.51 2.97 5.00
N GLY A 103 -8.69 1.97 5.20
CA GLY A 103 -8.21 1.56 6.52
C GLY A 103 -6.73 1.20 6.47
N SER A 104 -6.39 -0.08 6.57
CA SER A 104 -5.00 -0.54 6.54
C SER A 104 -4.65 -1.35 5.31
N GLN A 105 -5.63 -1.96 4.64
CA GLN A 105 -5.36 -2.84 3.52
C GLN A 105 -4.90 -2.07 2.29
N PHE A 106 -3.90 -2.59 1.62
CA PHE A 106 -3.35 -2.00 0.39
C PHE A 106 -3.06 -3.10 -0.61
N PHE A 107 -2.87 -2.71 -1.86
CA PHE A 107 -2.40 -3.65 -2.88
C PHE A 107 -1.33 -3.01 -3.77
N ILE A 108 -0.50 -3.87 -4.34
CA ILE A 108 0.57 -3.49 -5.25
C ILE A 108 0.30 -4.20 -6.57
N THR A 109 0.32 -3.46 -7.67
CA THR A 109 -0.13 -4.00 -8.96
C THR A 109 0.98 -4.72 -9.72
N HIS A 110 0.57 -5.74 -10.47
CA HIS A 110 1.43 -6.41 -11.47
C HIS A 110 1.40 -5.69 -12.81
N VAL A 111 0.30 -5.00 -13.08
CA VAL A 111 0.01 -4.35 -14.37
C VAL A 111 -0.60 -2.98 -14.12
N ALA A 112 -0.71 -2.16 -15.17
CA ALA A 112 -1.47 -0.92 -15.09
C ALA A 112 -2.96 -1.25 -14.94
N THR A 113 -3.63 -0.61 -13.96
CA THR A 113 -5.03 -0.91 -13.61
C THR A 113 -5.92 0.30 -13.87
N ASP A 114 -5.96 0.78 -15.10
CA ASP A 114 -6.67 2.02 -15.46
C ASP A 114 -8.15 2.00 -15.07
N TRP A 115 -8.78 0.81 -15.03
CA TRP A 115 -10.18 0.68 -14.65
C TRP A 115 -10.44 1.02 -13.17
N LEU A 116 -9.39 1.18 -12.36
CA LEU A 116 -9.49 1.57 -10.95
C LEU A 116 -9.31 3.08 -10.74
N ASN A 117 -9.05 3.83 -11.81
CA ASN A 117 -8.85 5.28 -11.73
C ASN A 117 -10.05 5.96 -11.04
N GLY A 118 -9.76 6.82 -10.06
CA GLY A 118 -10.78 7.55 -9.30
C GLY A 118 -11.50 6.75 -8.23
N LYS A 119 -11.22 5.45 -8.10
CA LYS A 119 -11.89 4.56 -7.12
C LYS A 119 -10.98 4.17 -5.96
N HIS A 120 -9.68 4.15 -6.19
CA HIS A 120 -8.68 3.79 -5.18
C HIS A 120 -7.58 4.84 -5.16
N THR A 121 -7.15 5.23 -3.96
CA THR A 121 -6.08 6.21 -3.80
C THR A 121 -4.74 5.58 -4.17
N VAL A 122 -4.04 6.17 -5.14
CA VAL A 122 -2.64 5.83 -5.46
C VAL A 122 -1.77 6.64 -4.51
N PHE A 123 -1.03 5.95 -3.64
CA PHE A 123 -0.19 6.65 -2.65
C PHE A 123 1.29 6.30 -2.74
N GLY A 124 1.69 5.46 -3.66
CA GLY A 124 3.09 5.11 -3.84
C GLY A 124 3.35 4.37 -5.15
N GLN A 125 4.64 4.09 -5.38
CA GLN A 125 5.12 3.42 -6.58
C GLN A 125 6.33 2.57 -6.23
N VAL A 126 6.38 1.33 -6.70
CA VAL A 126 7.55 0.46 -6.54
C VAL A 126 8.73 1.08 -7.30
N ARG A 127 9.84 1.31 -6.58
CA ARG A 127 11.10 1.81 -7.14
C ARG A 127 12.03 0.66 -7.48
N SER A 128 12.07 -0.36 -6.64
CA SER A 128 12.82 -1.60 -6.88
C SER A 128 12.10 -2.76 -6.23
N GLY A 129 12.32 -3.97 -6.75
CA GLY A 129 11.69 -5.17 -6.22
C GLY A 129 10.40 -5.57 -6.91
N GLN A 130 10.14 -5.09 -8.13
CA GLN A 130 8.95 -5.52 -8.87
C GLN A 130 8.95 -7.03 -9.11
N GLU A 131 10.13 -7.63 -9.30
CA GLU A 131 10.27 -9.07 -9.42
C GLU A 131 9.83 -9.80 -8.13
N THR A 132 10.04 -9.17 -6.97
CA THR A 132 9.53 -9.70 -5.70
C THR A 132 8.01 -9.62 -5.63
N VAL A 133 7.44 -8.50 -6.08
CA VAL A 133 5.98 -8.35 -6.17
C VAL A 133 5.39 -9.47 -7.03
N ASN A 134 6.01 -9.73 -8.17
CA ASN A 134 5.56 -10.75 -9.12
C ASN A 134 5.72 -12.17 -8.57
N ALA A 135 6.65 -12.37 -7.62
CA ALA A 135 6.94 -13.69 -7.04
C ALA A 135 6.04 -14.03 -5.83
N ILE A 136 5.41 -13.03 -5.22
CA ILE A 136 4.57 -13.25 -4.04
C ILE A 136 3.37 -14.12 -4.38
N ARG A 137 3.08 -15.07 -3.48
CA ARG A 137 1.94 -15.98 -3.58
C ARG A 137 0.99 -15.73 -2.39
N GLN A 138 -0.25 -16.13 -2.57
CA GLN A 138 -1.25 -16.02 -1.51
C GLN A 138 -0.78 -16.77 -0.26
N GLY A 139 -0.82 -16.08 0.89
CA GLY A 139 -0.35 -16.62 2.14
C GLY A 139 1.11 -16.28 2.47
N ASP A 140 1.85 -15.66 1.56
CA ASP A 140 3.21 -15.20 1.85
C ASP A 140 3.17 -14.09 2.89
N GLU A 141 4.23 -13.99 3.69
CA GLU A 141 4.29 -13.09 4.83
C GLU A 141 4.90 -11.73 4.48
N LEU A 142 4.29 -10.66 4.99
CA LEU A 142 4.87 -9.33 5.09
C LEU A 142 5.54 -9.26 6.46
N ILE A 143 6.86 -9.37 6.50
CA ILE A 143 7.61 -9.48 7.76
C ILE A 143 7.66 -8.14 8.48
N SER A 144 8.00 -7.07 7.76
CA SER A 144 8.08 -5.73 8.34
C SER A 144 8.06 -4.66 7.26
N ILE A 145 7.74 -3.42 7.67
CA ILE A 145 7.84 -2.25 6.81
C ILE A 145 8.70 -1.20 7.53
N THR A 146 9.78 -0.76 6.88
CA THR A 146 10.64 0.30 7.37
C THR A 146 10.41 1.54 6.52
N VAL A 147 10.16 2.68 7.17
CA VAL A 147 9.92 3.95 6.48
C VAL A 147 11.17 4.82 6.60
N ASN A 148 11.60 5.39 5.49
CA ASN A 148 12.73 6.32 5.43
C ASN A 148 12.23 7.70 5.01
N GLU A 149 12.66 8.73 5.73
CA GLU A 149 12.41 10.13 5.43
C GLU A 149 13.64 10.73 4.77
N GLN A 150 13.43 11.45 3.68
CA GLN A 150 14.53 12.11 2.97
C GLN A 150 14.35 13.61 2.94
#